data_fd8cd0e18b76a0855ee561c786b7b4d9
#
_entry.id   fd8cd0e18b76a0855ee561c786b7b4d9
#
_cell.length_a   1.000
_cell.length_b   1.000
_cell.length_c   1.000
_cell.angle_alpha   90.00
_cell.angle_beta   90.00
_cell.angle_gamma   90.00
#
_symmetry.space_group_name_H-M   'P 1'
#
loop_
_entity.id
_entity.type
_entity.pdbx_description
1 polymer ?
#
loop_
_entity_poly.entity_id
_entity_poly.type
_entity_poly.pdbx_seq_one_letter_code
_entity_poly.pdbx_strand_id
1 'polypeptide(L)'
;MGNPFDPMNIILLVFAVVAFIRLRATLGKRTGNEDPLDSRSVFQSKNPKKVNDADLNDKFIPQSKEEILDYISSSDKNFSQDIFLDGSKNAYKMIVENYASGNLEPIESFISKEVYDGFSEAISSRDELKQKLHNEVVEFNSVEIIDATLETNIIQLKVMFEAKMISYGEDSTGSVIEGNKDSPQVIKDIWIFQRPIKSRTPAWELISTNPDD
;
A
#
# COMPACT_ATOMS: atom_id res chain seq x y z
N MET A 1 27.01 -14.05 15.71
CA MET A 1 25.74 -14.06 16.43
C MET A 1 25.22 -12.64 16.35
N GLY A 2 24.21 -12.38 15.54
CA GLY A 2 23.60 -11.04 15.42
C GLY A 2 22.93 -10.64 16.72
N ASN A 3 23.07 -9.39 17.07
CA ASN A 3 22.44 -8.81 18.26
C ASN A 3 20.90 -8.89 18.06
N PRO A 4 20.13 -9.56 18.94
CA PRO A 4 18.67 -9.65 18.82
C PRO A 4 17.97 -8.28 18.92
N PHE A 5 18.70 -7.24 19.29
CA PHE A 5 18.23 -5.86 19.40
C PHE A 5 18.76 -4.95 18.25
N ASP A 6 19.03 -5.51 17.08
CA ASP A 6 19.36 -4.71 15.90
C ASP A 6 18.10 -3.93 15.46
N PRO A 7 18.19 -2.60 15.30
CA PRO A 7 17.03 -1.77 14.88
C PRO A 7 16.39 -2.23 13.58
N MET A 8 17.11 -2.93 12.70
CA MET A 8 16.53 -3.61 11.52
C MET A 8 15.55 -4.73 11.89
N ASN A 9 15.78 -5.46 13.01
CA ASN A 9 14.87 -6.52 13.46
C ASN A 9 13.59 -5.97 14.10
N ILE A 10 13.62 -4.75 14.57
CA ILE A 10 12.54 -4.10 15.31
C ILE A 10 11.50 -3.53 14.36
N ILE A 11 11.93 -2.97 13.24
CA ILE A 11 11.06 -2.57 12.12
C ILE A 11 10.35 -3.81 11.55
N LEU A 12 11.07 -4.94 11.43
CA LEU A 12 10.49 -6.24 11.05
C LEU A 12 9.41 -6.73 12.03
N LEU A 13 9.43 -6.32 13.30
CA LEU A 13 8.44 -6.79 14.29
C LEU A 13 7.10 -6.06 14.15
N VAL A 14 7.10 -4.78 13.81
CA VAL A 14 5.86 -4.06 13.41
C VAL A 14 5.31 -4.67 12.13
N PHE A 15 6.16 -5.05 11.18
CA PHE A 15 5.77 -5.74 9.95
C PHE A 15 5.41 -7.20 10.16
N ALA A 16 6.06 -7.91 11.10
CA ALA A 16 5.74 -9.31 11.42
C ALA A 16 4.32 -9.47 11.98
N VAL A 17 3.80 -8.50 12.72
CA VAL A 17 2.42 -8.50 13.22
C VAL A 17 1.44 -8.36 12.05
N VAL A 18 1.70 -7.46 11.11
CA VAL A 18 0.87 -7.28 9.91
C VAL A 18 0.97 -8.51 8.99
N ALA A 19 2.17 -9.09 8.81
CA ALA A 19 2.38 -10.31 8.03
C ALA A 19 1.75 -11.54 8.68
N PHE A 20 1.78 -11.65 10.01
CA PHE A 20 1.16 -12.77 10.74
C PHE A 20 -0.38 -12.75 10.64
N ILE A 21 -0.98 -11.56 10.61
CA ILE A 21 -2.43 -11.39 10.40
C ILE A 21 -2.81 -11.84 8.98
N ARG A 22 -2.00 -11.52 7.96
CA ARG A 22 -2.21 -11.98 6.56
C ARG A 22 -2.09 -13.50 6.42
N LEU A 23 -1.12 -14.13 7.07
CA LEU A 23 -0.98 -15.59 7.02
C LEU A 23 -2.22 -16.31 7.58
N ARG A 24 -2.87 -15.74 8.59
CA ARG A 24 -4.08 -16.31 9.18
C ARG A 24 -5.31 -16.12 8.28
N ALA A 25 -5.39 -15.04 7.52
CA ALA A 25 -6.48 -14.78 6.59
C ALA A 25 -6.40 -15.64 5.31
N THR A 26 -5.19 -15.99 4.84
CA THR A 26 -4.99 -16.82 3.65
C THR A 26 -5.11 -18.32 3.92
N LEU A 27 -4.84 -18.80 5.13
CA LEU A 27 -5.00 -20.20 5.51
C LEU A 27 -6.45 -20.62 5.77
N GLY A 28 -7.42 -19.69 5.76
CA GLY A 28 -8.84 -19.96 6.00
C GLY A 28 -9.72 -20.18 4.76
N LYS A 29 -9.22 -20.00 3.54
CA LYS A 29 -10.00 -20.21 2.32
C LYS A 29 -9.56 -21.49 1.59
N ARG A 30 -10.20 -22.59 1.94
CA ARG A 30 -10.15 -23.85 1.19
C ARG A 30 -11.01 -23.67 -0.07
N THR A 31 -10.41 -23.26 -1.18
CA THR A 31 -11.03 -23.33 -2.51
C THR A 31 -10.66 -24.67 -3.14
N GLY A 32 -11.46 -25.67 -2.84
CA GLY A 32 -11.47 -26.91 -3.60
C GLY A 32 -12.55 -26.81 -4.67
N ASN A 33 -12.17 -26.68 -5.91
CA ASN A 33 -12.94 -27.12 -7.06
C ASN A 33 -11.93 -27.50 -8.14
N GLU A 34 -11.52 -28.76 -8.13
CA GLU A 34 -10.81 -29.39 -9.24
C GLU A 34 -11.83 -30.24 -10.01
N ASP A 35 -12.32 -29.71 -11.14
CA ASP A 35 -12.98 -30.53 -12.13
C ASP A 35 -11.93 -31.09 -13.11
N PRO A 36 -11.98 -32.41 -13.44
CA PRO A 36 -10.99 -33.02 -14.30
C PRO A 36 -11.19 -32.62 -15.77
N LEU A 37 -10.09 -32.18 -16.39
CA LEU A 37 -9.97 -31.93 -17.82
C LEU A 37 -10.28 -33.20 -18.61
N ASP A 38 -11.43 -33.25 -19.25
CA ASP A 38 -11.73 -34.27 -20.27
C ASP A 38 -11.22 -33.75 -21.65
N SER A 39 -10.20 -34.48 -22.10
CA SER A 39 -9.60 -34.26 -23.42
C SER A 39 -10.43 -34.96 -24.47
N ARG A 40 -11.15 -34.24 -25.34
CA ARG A 40 -11.37 -34.68 -26.73
C ARG A 40 -12.30 -33.76 -27.53
N SER A 41 -11.82 -33.54 -28.73
CA SER A 41 -12.53 -33.24 -29.98
C SER A 41 -12.55 -31.79 -30.40
N VAL A 42 -11.96 -31.55 -31.45
CA VAL A 42 -12.17 -31.73 -32.90
C VAL A 42 -12.05 -30.37 -33.60
N PHE A 43 -10.98 -30.31 -34.37
CA PHE A 43 -10.81 -29.36 -35.47
C PHE A 43 -11.99 -29.40 -36.42
N GLN A 44 -12.72 -28.30 -36.56
CA GLN A 44 -13.47 -28.01 -37.77
C GLN A 44 -13.22 -26.59 -38.26
N SER A 45 -12.44 -26.55 -39.30
CA SER A 45 -12.27 -25.40 -40.20
C SER A 45 -13.63 -24.93 -40.73
N LYS A 46 -13.95 -23.65 -40.49
CA LYS A 46 -14.91 -22.91 -41.32
C LYS A 46 -14.33 -21.56 -41.69
N ASN A 47 -14.31 -21.35 -43.00
CA ASN A 47 -13.87 -20.20 -43.78
C ASN A 47 -13.92 -18.83 -43.11
N PRO A 48 -12.92 -17.97 -43.38
CA PRO A 48 -12.93 -16.59 -42.91
C PRO A 48 -13.94 -15.78 -43.70
N LYS A 49 -15.03 -15.35 -43.08
CA LYS A 49 -15.79 -14.21 -43.54
C LYS A 49 -14.90 -12.97 -43.43
N LYS A 50 -14.72 -12.26 -44.56
CA LYS A 50 -14.14 -10.92 -44.55
C LYS A 50 -14.94 -10.06 -43.60
N VAL A 51 -14.31 -9.74 -42.45
CA VAL A 51 -14.75 -8.67 -41.55
C VAL A 51 -14.17 -7.39 -42.13
N ASN A 52 -15.03 -6.43 -42.43
CA ASN A 52 -14.64 -5.11 -42.91
C ASN A 52 -13.80 -4.43 -41.83
N ASP A 53 -12.60 -3.97 -42.19
CA ASP A 53 -11.70 -3.12 -41.40
C ASP A 53 -12.28 -1.70 -41.23
N ALA A 54 -13.31 -1.54 -40.46
CA ALA A 54 -13.84 -0.22 -40.11
C ALA A 54 -14.64 -0.28 -38.82
N ASP A 55 -14.02 -0.58 -37.72
CA ASP A 55 -14.45 -0.25 -36.33
C ASP A 55 -13.54 -0.93 -35.25
N LEU A 56 -12.28 -1.07 -35.52
CA LEU A 56 -11.32 -1.28 -34.41
C LEU A 56 -10.91 0.10 -33.90
N ASN A 57 -11.78 0.69 -33.11
CA ASN A 57 -11.41 1.72 -32.16
C ASN A 57 -10.56 0.97 -31.11
N ASP A 58 -9.30 0.80 -31.44
CA ASP A 58 -8.29 0.20 -30.57
C ASP A 58 -8.20 1.12 -29.34
N LYS A 59 -9.02 0.81 -28.32
CA LYS A 59 -8.94 1.53 -27.05
C LYS A 59 -7.54 1.26 -26.52
N PHE A 60 -6.67 2.25 -26.69
CA PHE A 60 -5.35 2.25 -26.05
C PHE A 60 -5.55 1.91 -24.57
N ILE A 61 -5.02 0.76 -24.17
CA ILE A 61 -5.01 0.32 -22.77
C ILE A 61 -3.57 0.46 -22.30
N PRO A 62 -3.27 1.47 -21.49
CA PRO A 62 -1.92 1.69 -20.99
C PRO A 62 -1.48 0.49 -20.13
N GLN A 63 -0.24 0.03 -20.32
CA GLN A 63 0.30 -1.16 -19.65
C GLN A 63 1.58 -0.87 -18.86
N SER A 64 2.32 0.17 -19.23
CA SER A 64 3.50 0.59 -18.47
C SER A 64 3.15 1.68 -17.46
N LYS A 65 3.99 1.84 -16.45
CA LYS A 65 3.87 2.92 -15.46
C LYS A 65 3.77 4.28 -16.15
N GLU A 66 4.65 4.55 -17.09
CA GLU A 66 4.71 5.82 -17.83
C GLU A 66 3.43 6.07 -18.61
N GLU A 67 2.95 5.07 -19.35
CA GLU A 67 1.70 5.16 -20.13
C GLU A 67 0.48 5.39 -19.21
N ILE A 68 0.45 4.74 -18.04
CA ILE A 68 -0.63 4.93 -17.06
C ILE A 68 -0.59 6.33 -16.48
N LEU A 69 0.58 6.85 -16.10
CA LEU A 69 0.73 8.20 -15.57
C LEU A 69 0.35 9.27 -16.61
N ASP A 70 0.72 9.09 -17.88
CA ASP A 70 0.32 9.95 -18.99
C ASP A 70 -1.20 9.90 -19.23
N TYR A 71 -1.77 8.70 -19.17
CA TYR A 71 -3.22 8.51 -19.30
C TYR A 71 -4.00 9.19 -18.18
N ILE A 72 -3.54 9.07 -16.91
CA ILE A 72 -4.16 9.76 -15.78
C ILE A 72 -4.07 11.28 -15.98
N SER A 73 -2.90 11.81 -16.32
CA SER A 73 -2.65 13.23 -16.51
C SER A 73 -3.51 13.82 -17.64
N SER A 74 -3.76 13.04 -18.69
CA SER A 74 -4.64 13.45 -19.79
C SER A 74 -6.13 13.37 -19.46
N SER A 75 -6.50 12.46 -18.56
CA SER A 75 -7.90 12.18 -18.20
C SER A 75 -8.40 13.01 -17.02
N ASP A 76 -7.51 13.41 -16.13
CA ASP A 76 -7.79 14.23 -14.94
C ASP A 76 -6.87 15.44 -14.89
N LYS A 77 -7.41 16.61 -15.23
CA LYS A 77 -6.67 17.89 -15.26
C LYS A 77 -6.16 18.34 -13.88
N ASN A 78 -6.68 17.76 -12.80
CA ASN A 78 -6.26 18.06 -11.44
C ASN A 78 -5.16 17.12 -10.95
N PHE A 79 -4.80 16.11 -11.74
CA PHE A 79 -3.69 15.22 -11.42
C PHE A 79 -2.39 15.73 -12.05
N SER A 80 -1.36 15.85 -11.24
CA SER A 80 0.03 15.82 -11.67
C SER A 80 0.83 14.95 -10.71
N GLN A 81 1.92 14.38 -11.20
CA GLN A 81 2.79 13.55 -10.36
C GLN A 81 3.31 14.33 -9.15
N ASP A 82 3.71 15.58 -9.33
CA ASP A 82 4.21 16.44 -8.25
C ASP A 82 3.15 16.68 -7.18
N ILE A 83 1.91 17.05 -7.58
CA ILE A 83 0.80 17.27 -6.64
C ILE A 83 0.49 15.95 -5.89
N PHE A 84 0.49 14.82 -6.60
CA PHE A 84 0.25 13.53 -5.98
C PHE A 84 1.36 13.17 -4.97
N LEU A 85 2.64 13.33 -5.34
CA LEU A 85 3.77 13.03 -4.45
C LEU A 85 3.80 13.94 -3.22
N ASP A 86 3.48 15.23 -3.37
CA ASP A 86 3.36 16.12 -2.21
C ASP A 86 2.18 15.75 -1.31
N GLY A 87 1.05 15.37 -1.90
CA GLY A 87 -0.10 14.83 -1.18
C GLY A 87 0.25 13.53 -0.44
N SER A 88 1.01 12.63 -1.08
CA SER A 88 1.42 11.35 -0.50
C SER A 88 2.38 11.52 0.68
N LYS A 89 3.31 12.50 0.64
CA LYS A 89 4.16 12.87 1.79
C LYS A 89 3.34 13.32 2.99
N ASN A 90 2.36 14.20 2.74
CA ASN A 90 1.46 14.68 3.79
C ASN A 90 0.62 13.54 4.39
N ALA A 91 0.08 12.65 3.54
CA ALA A 91 -0.67 11.47 3.96
C ALA A 91 0.22 10.53 4.78
N TYR A 92 1.45 10.25 4.31
CA TYR A 92 2.41 9.41 5.03
C TYR A 92 2.66 9.94 6.44
N LYS A 93 3.01 11.21 6.57
CA LYS A 93 3.26 11.84 7.87
C LYS A 93 2.04 11.74 8.79
N MET A 94 0.87 12.14 8.29
CA MET A 94 -0.37 12.12 9.05
C MET A 94 -0.73 10.69 9.51
N ILE A 95 -0.61 9.69 8.63
CA ILE A 95 -0.96 8.30 8.93
C ILE A 95 0.00 7.72 9.97
N VAL A 96 1.31 7.89 9.77
CA VAL A 96 2.34 7.36 10.68
C VAL A 96 2.22 7.95 12.09
N GLU A 97 1.99 9.26 12.21
CA GLU A 97 1.85 9.96 13.49
C GLU A 97 0.53 9.57 14.21
N ASN A 98 -0.58 9.47 13.47
CA ASN A 98 -1.88 9.08 14.06
C ASN A 98 -1.91 7.60 14.46
N TYR A 99 -1.30 6.71 13.67
CA TYR A 99 -1.11 5.31 14.04
C TYR A 99 -0.28 5.17 15.33
N ALA A 100 0.79 5.93 15.47
CA ALA A 100 1.63 5.90 16.66
C ALA A 100 0.87 6.38 17.91
N SER A 101 0.09 7.46 17.77
CA SER A 101 -0.72 8.00 18.89
C SER A 101 -1.94 7.15 19.23
N GLY A 102 -2.30 6.16 18.39
CA GLY A 102 -3.51 5.33 18.55
C GLY A 102 -4.80 6.02 18.14
N ASN A 103 -4.75 7.17 17.51
CA ASN A 103 -5.93 7.92 17.07
C ASN A 103 -6.16 7.78 15.56
N LEU A 104 -7.00 6.84 15.14
CA LEU A 104 -7.28 6.58 13.74
C LEU A 104 -8.39 7.47 13.13
N GLU A 105 -9.16 8.19 13.96
CA GLU A 105 -10.28 9.03 13.50
C GLU A 105 -9.88 10.03 12.40
N PRO A 106 -8.75 10.78 12.51
CA PRO A 106 -8.38 11.74 11.49
C PRO A 106 -7.97 11.13 10.14
N ILE A 107 -7.61 9.84 10.13
CA ILE A 107 -7.12 9.14 8.93
C ILE A 107 -8.10 8.13 8.36
N GLU A 108 -9.22 7.85 9.01
CA GLU A 108 -10.20 6.83 8.63
C GLU A 108 -10.66 6.99 7.17
N SER A 109 -10.89 8.22 6.71
CA SER A 109 -11.35 8.49 5.34
C SER A 109 -10.27 8.37 4.26
N PHE A 110 -9.01 8.17 4.64
CA PHE A 110 -7.86 8.08 3.73
C PHE A 110 -7.24 6.69 3.65
N ILE A 111 -7.73 5.74 4.45
CA ILE A 111 -7.23 4.36 4.49
C ILE A 111 -8.36 3.37 4.25
N SER A 112 -8.04 2.25 3.60
CA SER A 112 -9.01 1.19 3.37
C SER A 112 -9.42 0.51 4.69
N LYS A 113 -10.55 -0.21 4.61
CA LYS A 113 -11.01 -0.97 5.76
C LYS A 113 -9.97 -1.99 6.24
N GLU A 114 -9.27 -2.66 5.31
CA GLU A 114 -8.23 -3.63 5.65
C GLU A 114 -7.07 -2.99 6.39
N VAL A 115 -6.62 -1.80 5.95
CA VAL A 115 -5.55 -1.05 6.63
C VAL A 115 -6.02 -0.57 7.99
N TYR A 116 -7.26 -0.05 8.08
CA TYR A 116 -7.86 0.38 9.34
C TYR A 116 -7.96 -0.76 10.36
N ASP A 117 -8.49 -1.91 9.94
CA ASP A 117 -8.64 -3.08 10.82
C ASP A 117 -7.27 -3.56 11.33
N GLY A 118 -6.26 -3.63 10.45
CA GLY A 118 -4.89 -4.01 10.83
C GLY A 118 -4.25 -3.02 11.82
N PHE A 119 -4.43 -1.73 11.59
CA PHE A 119 -3.95 -0.70 12.52
C PHE A 119 -4.64 -0.77 13.88
N SER A 120 -5.98 -0.95 13.89
CA SER A 120 -6.77 -1.08 15.12
C SER A 120 -6.33 -2.28 15.95
N GLU A 121 -6.07 -3.43 15.31
CA GLU A 121 -5.59 -4.63 15.99
C GLU A 121 -4.19 -4.41 16.60
N ALA A 122 -3.28 -3.79 15.85
CA ALA A 122 -1.93 -3.49 16.34
C ALA A 122 -1.94 -2.49 17.51
N ILE A 123 -2.80 -1.45 17.44
CA ILE A 123 -2.99 -0.49 18.52
C ILE A 123 -3.54 -1.19 19.77
N SER A 124 -4.58 -2.01 19.62
CA SER A 124 -5.18 -2.76 20.73
C SER A 124 -4.17 -3.67 21.41
N SER A 125 -3.35 -4.40 20.63
CA SER A 125 -2.31 -5.26 21.17
C SER A 125 -1.26 -4.48 21.96
N ARG A 126 -0.88 -3.30 21.48
CA ARG A 126 0.07 -2.41 22.14
C ARG A 126 -0.51 -1.85 23.45
N ASP A 127 -1.80 -1.49 23.45
CA ASP A 127 -2.49 -1.00 24.63
C ASP A 127 -2.62 -2.07 25.72
N GLU A 128 -2.89 -3.33 25.35
CA GLU A 128 -2.91 -4.46 26.30
C GLU A 128 -1.55 -4.64 27.00
N LEU A 129 -0.46 -4.41 26.27
CA LEU A 129 0.91 -4.44 26.80
C LEU A 129 1.28 -3.16 27.54
N LYS A 130 0.41 -2.14 27.59
CA LYS A 130 0.64 -0.81 28.16
C LYS A 130 1.87 -0.13 27.57
N GLN A 131 2.11 -0.34 26.29
CA GLN A 131 3.20 0.27 25.54
C GLN A 131 2.71 1.49 24.77
N LYS A 132 3.60 2.44 24.55
CA LYS A 132 3.37 3.61 23.72
C LYS A 132 4.33 3.61 22.55
N LEU A 133 3.85 4.00 21.37
CA LEU A 133 4.68 4.20 20.18
C LEU A 133 4.77 5.70 19.89
N HIS A 134 5.96 6.15 19.52
CA HIS A 134 6.23 7.51 19.11
C HIS A 134 6.87 7.47 17.72
N ASN A 135 6.25 8.14 16.76
CA ASN A 135 6.79 8.32 15.42
C ASN A 135 6.75 9.80 15.04
N GLU A 136 7.86 10.30 14.54
CA GLU A 136 8.00 11.65 14.04
C GLU A 136 8.79 11.62 12.73
N VAL A 137 8.16 12.06 11.64
CA VAL A 137 8.82 12.19 10.35
C VAL A 137 9.60 13.49 10.32
N VAL A 138 10.93 13.38 10.34
CA VAL A 138 11.84 14.53 10.36
C VAL A 138 12.00 15.10 8.95
N GLU A 139 12.26 14.23 7.96
CA GLU A 139 12.59 14.62 6.59
C GLU A 139 12.36 13.47 5.63
N PHE A 140 11.99 13.76 4.38
CA PHE A 140 11.99 12.79 3.29
C PHE A 140 13.28 12.92 2.48
N ASN A 141 14.04 11.81 2.35
CA ASN A 141 15.19 11.74 1.46
C ASN A 141 14.73 11.59 0.01
N SER A 142 13.76 10.68 -0.24
CA SER A 142 13.11 10.51 -1.55
C SER A 142 11.67 10.02 -1.39
N VAL A 143 10.84 10.36 -2.37
CA VAL A 143 9.49 9.82 -2.53
C VAL A 143 9.24 9.65 -4.03
N GLU A 144 8.97 8.42 -4.45
CA GLU A 144 8.91 8.08 -5.87
C GLU A 144 7.75 7.13 -6.17
N ILE A 145 7.05 7.34 -7.30
CA ILE A 145 6.12 6.36 -7.85
C ILE A 145 6.96 5.27 -8.52
N ILE A 146 7.01 4.09 -7.93
CA ILE A 146 7.80 2.96 -8.45
C ILE A 146 7.01 2.08 -9.40
N ASP A 147 5.67 2.06 -9.26
CA ASP A 147 4.78 1.30 -10.14
C ASP A 147 3.41 1.95 -10.25
N ALA A 148 2.69 1.65 -11.33
CA ALA A 148 1.32 2.08 -11.56
C ALA A 148 0.53 0.98 -12.26
N THR A 149 -0.73 0.77 -11.85
CA THR A 149 -1.66 -0.15 -12.50
C THR A 149 -3.01 0.52 -12.76
N LEU A 150 -3.68 0.09 -13.82
CA LEU A 150 -5.02 0.53 -14.16
C LEU A 150 -5.89 -0.69 -14.48
N GLU A 151 -6.78 -1.05 -13.57
CA GLU A 151 -7.70 -2.16 -13.74
C GLU A 151 -9.15 -1.72 -13.50
N THR A 152 -10.03 -2.04 -14.42
CA THR A 152 -11.48 -1.79 -14.29
C THR A 152 -11.84 -0.36 -13.86
N ASN A 153 -11.08 0.65 -14.29
CA ASN A 153 -11.19 2.08 -13.92
C ASN A 153 -10.66 2.42 -12.51
N ILE A 154 -9.97 1.54 -11.84
CA ILE A 154 -9.23 1.81 -10.60
C ILE A 154 -7.76 1.98 -10.94
N ILE A 155 -7.22 3.10 -10.52
CA ILE A 155 -5.79 3.39 -10.58
C ILE A 155 -5.18 2.99 -9.25
N GLN A 156 -4.06 2.27 -9.30
CA GLN A 156 -3.23 2.07 -8.13
C GLN A 156 -1.83 2.61 -8.42
N LEU A 157 -1.31 3.37 -7.49
CA LEU A 157 0.05 3.91 -7.54
C LEU A 157 0.85 3.35 -6.37
N LYS A 158 1.94 2.65 -6.70
CA LYS A 158 2.88 2.10 -5.72
C LYS A 158 3.96 3.15 -5.47
N VAL A 159 4.08 3.62 -4.24
CA VAL A 159 4.97 4.71 -3.86
C VAL A 159 6.01 4.20 -2.88
N MET A 160 7.28 4.45 -3.18
CA MET A 160 8.38 4.22 -2.26
C MET A 160 8.71 5.52 -1.52
N PHE A 161 8.76 5.44 -0.21
CA PHE A 161 9.19 6.49 0.69
C PHE A 161 10.53 6.13 1.29
N GLU A 162 11.49 7.04 1.26
CA GLU A 162 12.68 7.00 2.08
C GLU A 162 12.67 8.22 2.99
N ALA A 163 12.43 8.00 4.27
CA ALA A 163 12.25 9.07 5.26
C ALA A 163 13.20 8.91 6.43
N LYS A 164 13.70 10.02 6.96
CA LYS A 164 14.31 10.06 8.29
C LYS A 164 13.21 10.22 9.32
N MET A 165 13.14 9.28 10.25
CA MET A 165 12.10 9.23 11.27
C MET A 165 12.70 8.94 12.65
N ILE A 166 12.23 9.65 13.66
CA ILE A 166 12.41 9.27 15.06
C ILE A 166 11.27 8.30 15.39
N SER A 167 11.64 7.06 15.75
CA SER A 167 10.67 6.02 16.11
C SER A 167 11.17 5.29 17.33
N TYR A 168 10.32 5.22 18.37
CA TYR A 168 10.63 4.46 19.58
C TYR A 168 9.37 4.04 20.33
N GLY A 169 9.49 2.90 21.03
CA GLY A 169 8.46 2.37 21.91
C GLY A 169 8.84 2.55 23.38
N GLU A 170 7.87 2.89 24.21
CA GLU A 170 8.02 2.98 25.67
C GLU A 170 7.11 1.98 26.38
N ASP A 171 7.60 1.45 27.50
CA ASP A 171 6.77 0.66 28.41
C ASP A 171 5.93 1.55 29.35
N SER A 172 5.15 0.91 30.23
CA SER A 172 4.30 1.60 31.21
C SER A 172 5.08 2.47 32.22
N THR A 173 6.41 2.31 32.35
CA THR A 173 7.28 3.11 33.22
C THR A 173 7.92 4.30 32.52
N GLY A 174 7.73 4.40 31.18
CA GLY A 174 8.36 5.40 30.31
C GLY A 174 9.79 5.02 29.90
N SER A 175 10.19 3.76 30.13
CA SER A 175 11.48 3.26 29.67
C SER A 175 11.39 2.90 28.18
N VAL A 176 12.37 3.35 27.38
CA VAL A 176 12.46 2.98 25.98
C VAL A 176 12.79 1.49 25.87
N ILE A 177 11.88 0.74 25.26
CA ILE A 177 12.01 -0.71 25.02
C ILE A 177 12.38 -1.03 23.60
N GLU A 178 12.21 -0.08 22.67
CA GLU A 178 12.39 -0.25 21.25
C GLU A 178 12.76 1.08 20.61
N GLY A 179 13.59 1.04 19.54
CA GLY A 179 13.93 2.22 18.76
C GLY A 179 14.90 3.18 19.44
N ASN A 180 14.93 4.43 18.96
CA ASN A 180 15.82 5.46 19.51
C ASN A 180 15.13 6.83 19.42
N LYS A 181 14.98 7.48 20.60
CA LYS A 181 14.36 8.81 20.69
C LYS A 181 15.30 9.98 20.35
N ASP A 182 16.62 9.72 20.38
CA ASP A 182 17.63 10.76 20.25
C ASP A 182 18.26 10.79 18.84
N SER A 183 17.98 9.80 17.99
CA SER A 183 18.61 9.68 16.67
C SER A 183 17.62 9.22 15.61
N PRO A 184 17.37 10.05 14.57
CA PRO A 184 16.54 9.64 13.44
C PRO A 184 17.14 8.45 12.70
N GLN A 185 16.29 7.53 12.28
CA GLN A 185 16.62 6.39 11.45
C GLN A 185 16.09 6.60 10.03
N VAL A 186 16.79 6.05 9.03
CA VAL A 186 16.29 6.03 7.66
C VAL A 186 15.36 4.83 7.50
N ILE A 187 14.10 5.09 7.19
CA ILE A 187 13.05 4.09 6.96
C ILE A 187 12.72 4.08 5.48
N LYS A 188 12.55 2.87 4.93
CA LYS A 188 12.06 2.66 3.56
C LYS A 188 10.74 1.93 3.62
N ASP A 189 9.68 2.56 3.12
CA ASP A 189 8.34 2.01 3.07
C ASP A 189 7.81 2.04 1.64
N ILE A 190 7.03 1.02 1.29
CA ILE A 190 6.32 0.96 0.03
C ILE A 190 4.82 0.93 0.33
N TRP A 191 4.10 1.93 -0.17
CA TRP A 191 2.66 2.04 0.02
C TRP A 191 1.93 2.00 -1.32
N ILE A 192 0.70 1.45 -1.32
CA ILE A 192 -0.18 1.47 -2.48
C ILE A 192 -1.36 2.38 -2.19
N PHE A 193 -1.51 3.41 -3.04
CA PHE A 193 -2.67 4.28 -3.05
C PHE A 193 -3.57 3.92 -4.22
N GLN A 194 -4.89 3.95 -4.01
CA GLN A 194 -5.86 3.74 -5.08
C GLN A 194 -6.84 4.89 -5.21
N ARG A 195 -7.39 5.04 -6.43
CA ARG A 195 -8.48 5.97 -6.74
C ARG A 195 -9.19 5.54 -8.03
N PRO A 196 -10.53 5.67 -8.11
CA PRO A 196 -11.22 5.55 -9.39
C PRO A 196 -10.79 6.68 -10.35
N ILE A 197 -10.51 6.35 -11.63
CA ILE A 197 -10.03 7.34 -12.62
C ILE A 197 -11.01 8.49 -12.85
N LYS A 198 -12.31 8.24 -12.67
CA LYS A 198 -13.38 9.25 -12.77
C LYS A 198 -13.86 9.74 -11.41
N SER A 199 -12.97 9.72 -10.41
CA SER A 199 -13.32 10.25 -9.10
C SER A 199 -13.63 11.75 -9.18
N ARG A 200 -14.65 12.19 -8.44
CA ARG A 200 -14.98 13.61 -8.30
C ARG A 200 -14.11 14.30 -7.24
N THR A 201 -13.43 13.52 -6.41
CA THR A 201 -12.55 14.02 -5.36
C THR A 201 -11.10 13.75 -5.74
N PRO A 202 -10.15 14.62 -5.38
CA PRO A 202 -8.73 14.37 -5.59
C PRO A 202 -8.14 13.38 -4.58
N ALA A 203 -8.93 12.91 -3.61
CA ALA A 203 -8.48 12.04 -2.54
C ALA A 203 -8.07 10.65 -3.07
N TRP A 204 -6.96 10.17 -2.56
CA TRP A 204 -6.45 8.82 -2.74
C TRP A 204 -6.63 8.04 -1.44
N GLU A 205 -6.94 6.77 -1.56
CA GLU A 205 -7.11 5.85 -0.44
C GLU A 205 -5.86 4.95 -0.32
N LEU A 206 -5.29 4.86 0.86
CA LEU A 206 -4.22 3.92 1.15
C LEU A 206 -4.81 2.52 1.33
N ILE A 207 -4.40 1.57 0.49
CA ILE A 207 -4.90 0.20 0.51
C ILE A 207 -3.89 -0.84 0.98
N SER A 208 -2.61 -0.47 1.00
CA SER A 208 -1.56 -1.36 1.50
C SER A 208 -0.36 -0.57 1.98
N THR A 209 0.25 -1.03 3.07
CA THR A 209 1.56 -0.62 3.55
C THR A 209 2.50 -1.81 3.41
N ASN A 210 3.65 -1.62 2.75
CA ASN A 210 4.63 -2.67 2.44
C ASN A 210 4.03 -3.93 1.81
N PRO A 211 3.48 -3.78 0.58
CA PRO A 211 3.05 -4.94 -0.18
C PRO A 211 4.25 -5.87 -0.40
N ASP A 212 4.03 -7.16 -0.21
CA ASP A 212 5.03 -8.18 -0.55
C ASP A 212 5.45 -8.02 -2.03
N ASP A 213 6.75 -8.17 -2.30
CA ASP A 213 7.33 -8.18 -3.64
C ASP A 213 6.89 -9.40 -4.45
#